data_bd1d2b47f92542bcf441fc9fe0071d86
#
_entry.id   bd1d2b47f92542bcf441fc9fe0071d86
#
_cell.length_a   1.000
_cell.length_b   1.000
_cell.length_c   1.000
_cell.angle_alpha   90.00
_cell.angle_beta   90.00
_cell.angle_gamma   90.00
#
_symmetry.space_group_name_H-M   'P 1'
#
loop_
_entity.id
_entity.type
_entity.pdbx_description
1 polymer ?
#
loop_
_entity_poly.entity_id
_entity_poly.type
_entity_poly.pdbx_seq_one_letter_code
_entity_poly.pdbx_strand_id
1 'polypeptide(L)'
;MVLLENHFIEVMTKKTKQTLTDLASEANGSRALLASDEFFAPKENLLKAGRGEFIPEKYTDHGKWMDGWETRRKRSEGHDWCIIRFGNPGIIKELDIDTNHFVGNYPSYASVDACQLPYYSSFEGLTDLEHDWIEILPKSELSSDSQNLFTIEFDRQFTHLRLNIYPDGGVARLKVFGHEEHLDSEKDWFDAAAAENGGQALACSDMHFGDMQNIIKSGTAIDMSDGWETKRRRGSGHDWLILKLGSPCKAELILVDTLHFKGNFPDSCSIEGCFEPNANSESILLDNVAWMEILPKNKLKSHTEHIFNIE
;
A
#
# COMPACT_ATOMS: atom_id res chain seq x y z
N MET A 1 43.24 -51.09 24.37
CA MET A 1 43.63 -49.98 23.50
C MET A 1 42.77 -50.11 22.26
N VAL A 2 41.64 -49.40 22.24
CA VAL A 2 40.72 -49.40 21.08
C VAL A 2 40.69 -47.98 20.55
N LEU A 3 41.19 -47.83 19.34
CA LEU A 3 41.15 -46.57 18.60
C LEU A 3 39.72 -46.39 18.05
N LEU A 4 39.04 -45.35 18.48
CA LEU A 4 37.83 -44.86 17.88
C LEU A 4 38.22 -43.88 16.75
N GLU A 5 38.00 -44.29 15.52
CA GLU A 5 38.10 -43.43 14.36
C GLU A 5 36.98 -42.37 14.39
N ASN A 6 37.40 -41.10 14.34
CA ASN A 6 36.47 -39.96 14.18
C ASN A 6 35.92 -39.96 12.76
N HIS A 7 34.68 -40.39 12.61
CA HIS A 7 33.92 -40.14 11.38
C HIS A 7 33.29 -38.76 11.48
N PHE A 8 33.83 -37.80 10.75
CA PHE A 8 33.14 -36.55 10.45
C PHE A 8 31.98 -36.86 9.51
N ILE A 9 30.75 -36.77 10.00
CA ILE A 9 29.56 -36.77 9.14
C ILE A 9 29.38 -35.36 8.61
N GLU A 10 29.78 -35.12 7.39
CA GLU A 10 29.49 -33.89 6.64
C GLU A 10 28.03 -33.99 6.18
N VAL A 11 27.13 -33.32 6.89
CA VAL A 11 25.71 -33.18 6.48
C VAL A 11 25.65 -32.15 5.37
N MET A 12 25.77 -32.62 4.13
CA MET A 12 25.44 -31.77 2.97
C MET A 12 23.93 -31.52 2.93
N THR A 13 23.52 -30.42 3.51
CA THR A 13 22.17 -29.87 3.26
C THR A 13 22.14 -29.30 1.86
N LYS A 14 21.41 -29.95 0.92
CA LYS A 14 21.02 -29.31 -0.32
C LYS A 14 20.27 -28.03 0.04
N LYS A 15 20.85 -26.85 -0.21
CA LYS A 15 20.10 -25.59 -0.23
C LYS A 15 18.96 -25.81 -1.23
N THR A 16 17.76 -25.97 -0.74
CA THR A 16 16.54 -25.88 -1.56
C THR A 16 16.62 -24.51 -2.23
N LYS A 17 16.56 -24.46 -3.56
CA LYS A 17 16.53 -23.20 -4.30
C LYS A 17 15.28 -22.47 -3.85
N GLN A 18 15.43 -21.49 -2.97
CA GLN A 18 14.31 -20.72 -2.43
C GLN A 18 13.70 -19.97 -3.61
N THR A 19 12.44 -20.22 -3.90
CA THR A 19 11.71 -19.55 -4.97
C THR A 19 11.59 -18.08 -4.60
N LEU A 20 11.97 -17.18 -5.51
CA LEU A 20 11.80 -15.76 -5.32
C LEU A 20 10.30 -15.41 -5.38
N THR A 21 9.85 -14.55 -4.47
CA THR A 21 8.47 -14.00 -4.42
C THR A 21 8.48 -12.61 -5.06
N ASP A 22 7.41 -12.22 -5.74
CA ASP A 22 7.20 -10.84 -6.19
C ASP A 22 6.76 -9.99 -4.98
N LEU A 23 7.72 -9.32 -4.35
CA LEU A 23 7.53 -8.49 -3.16
C LEU A 23 6.63 -7.27 -3.43
N ALA A 24 6.50 -6.83 -4.70
CA ALA A 24 5.67 -5.69 -5.07
C ALA A 24 4.24 -6.07 -5.46
N SER A 25 3.88 -7.35 -5.47
CA SER A 25 2.54 -7.79 -5.87
C SER A 25 1.46 -7.27 -4.94
N GLU A 26 0.39 -6.67 -5.50
CA GLU A 26 -0.80 -6.28 -4.74
C GLU A 26 -1.47 -7.48 -4.04
N ALA A 27 -1.37 -8.68 -4.63
CA ALA A 27 -1.89 -9.92 -4.04
C ALA A 27 -1.16 -10.32 -2.74
N ASN A 28 0.06 -9.81 -2.54
CA ASN A 28 0.86 -10.00 -1.31
C ASN A 28 0.74 -8.81 -0.34
N GLY A 29 -0.26 -7.93 -0.53
CA GLY A 29 -0.51 -6.78 0.34
C GLY A 29 0.34 -5.54 0.05
N SER A 30 1.10 -5.53 -1.07
CA SER A 30 1.88 -4.36 -1.46
C SER A 30 1.01 -3.27 -2.03
N ARG A 31 1.40 -2.01 -1.81
CA ARG A 31 0.65 -0.83 -2.22
C ARG A 31 1.53 0.24 -2.85
N ALA A 32 1.05 0.84 -3.94
CA ALA A 32 1.60 2.07 -4.49
C ALA A 32 1.02 3.25 -3.70
N LEU A 33 1.84 3.85 -2.82
CA LEU A 33 1.38 4.87 -1.88
C LEU A 33 1.27 6.25 -2.53
N LEU A 34 2.29 6.65 -3.27
CA LEU A 34 2.47 7.99 -3.80
C LEU A 34 3.03 7.96 -5.20
N ALA A 35 2.60 8.89 -6.06
CA ALA A 35 3.25 9.19 -7.32
C ALA A 35 3.35 10.69 -7.55
N SER A 36 4.38 11.13 -8.26
CA SER A 36 4.54 12.53 -8.67
C SER A 36 3.47 12.99 -9.64
N ASP A 37 3.00 12.09 -10.50
CA ASP A 37 1.93 12.29 -11.47
C ASP A 37 1.30 10.92 -11.83
N GLU A 38 0.00 10.89 -12.09
CA GLU A 38 -0.75 9.70 -12.54
C GLU A 38 -1.93 10.09 -13.45
N PHE A 39 -1.72 11.14 -14.25
CA PHE A 39 -2.80 11.75 -15.02
C PHE A 39 -3.41 10.81 -16.07
N PHE A 40 -2.61 10.07 -16.83
CA PHE A 40 -3.10 9.19 -17.87
C PHE A 40 -3.51 7.81 -17.34
N ALA A 41 -2.75 7.26 -16.40
CA ALA A 41 -3.05 5.96 -15.81
C ALA A 41 -2.52 5.86 -14.37
N PRO A 42 -3.30 5.24 -13.46
CA PRO A 42 -3.03 5.25 -12.02
C PRO A 42 -1.85 4.34 -11.66
N LYS A 43 -1.13 4.74 -10.59
CA LYS A 43 0.06 4.05 -10.07
C LYS A 43 -0.21 2.61 -9.60
N GLU A 44 -1.43 2.32 -9.16
CA GLU A 44 -1.84 0.99 -8.67
C GLU A 44 -1.66 -0.09 -9.75
N ASN A 45 -1.77 0.28 -11.03
CA ASN A 45 -1.56 -0.67 -12.12
C ASN A 45 -0.15 -1.28 -12.15
N LEU A 46 0.85 -0.61 -11.57
CA LEU A 46 2.23 -1.14 -11.47
C LEU A 46 2.31 -2.49 -10.78
N LEU A 47 1.42 -2.74 -9.79
CA LEU A 47 1.51 -3.88 -8.87
C LEU A 47 0.58 -5.03 -9.25
N LYS A 48 -0.22 -4.88 -10.30
CA LYS A 48 -1.15 -5.89 -10.78
C LYS A 48 -0.44 -7.13 -11.32
N ALA A 49 -1.15 -8.24 -11.31
CA ALA A 49 -0.68 -9.48 -11.91
C ALA A 49 -0.50 -9.35 -13.45
N GLY A 50 0.32 -10.25 -14.02
CA GLY A 50 0.56 -10.30 -15.46
C GLY A 50 1.44 -9.16 -15.98
N ARG A 51 1.39 -8.94 -17.29
CA ARG A 51 2.20 -7.94 -18.01
C ARG A 51 1.44 -6.70 -18.44
N GLY A 52 0.18 -6.60 -18.20
CA GLY A 52 -0.69 -5.55 -18.72
C GLY A 52 -1.36 -5.94 -20.05
N GLU A 53 -2.52 -5.36 -20.29
CA GLU A 53 -3.35 -5.62 -21.46
C GLU A 53 -3.41 -4.39 -22.37
N PHE A 54 -3.60 -4.62 -23.66
CA PHE A 54 -3.84 -3.56 -24.63
C PHE A 54 -5.22 -3.76 -25.28
N ILE A 55 -6.11 -2.78 -25.09
CA ILE A 55 -7.44 -2.79 -25.68
C ILE A 55 -7.52 -1.65 -26.70
N PRO A 56 -7.50 -1.95 -28.02
CA PRO A 56 -7.38 -0.94 -29.08
C PRO A 56 -8.44 0.16 -29.04
N GLU A 57 -9.69 -0.18 -28.71
CA GLU A 57 -10.83 0.75 -28.75
C GLU A 57 -11.16 1.39 -27.39
N LYS A 58 -10.34 1.16 -26.36
CA LYS A 58 -10.58 1.70 -25.03
C LYS A 58 -9.89 3.06 -24.84
N TYR A 59 -10.67 4.04 -24.39
CA TYR A 59 -10.22 5.39 -24.09
C TYR A 59 -10.74 5.83 -22.72
N THR A 60 -10.07 6.81 -22.14
CA THR A 60 -10.47 7.55 -20.95
C THR A 60 -10.70 9.02 -21.32
N ASP A 61 -11.18 9.82 -20.40
CA ASP A 61 -11.30 11.28 -20.57
C ASP A 61 -9.96 11.98 -20.83
N HIS A 62 -8.86 11.28 -20.54
CA HIS A 62 -7.49 11.79 -20.68
C HIS A 62 -6.77 11.27 -21.95
N GLY A 63 -7.40 10.36 -22.70
CA GLY A 63 -6.81 9.81 -23.91
C GLY A 63 -6.90 8.29 -24.02
N LYS A 64 -5.93 7.69 -24.73
CA LYS A 64 -5.85 6.23 -24.88
C LYS A 64 -5.72 5.55 -23.53
N TRP A 65 -6.55 4.55 -23.27
CA TRP A 65 -6.40 3.75 -22.06
C TRP A 65 -5.16 2.84 -22.15
N MET A 66 -4.33 2.89 -21.11
CA MET A 66 -3.17 2.04 -20.96
C MET A 66 -3.25 1.28 -19.63
N ASP A 67 -2.92 0.00 -19.64
CA ASP A 67 -2.87 -0.83 -18.44
C ASP A 67 -1.47 -0.77 -17.82
N GLY A 68 -1.19 0.34 -17.17
CA GLY A 68 0.07 0.66 -16.50
C GLY A 68 -0.05 1.97 -15.74
N TRP A 69 1.03 2.41 -15.13
CA TRP A 69 1.17 3.76 -14.60
C TRP A 69 1.70 4.67 -15.70
N GLU A 70 1.04 5.82 -15.94
CA GLU A 70 1.46 6.74 -16.98
C GLU A 70 1.29 8.19 -16.55
N THR A 71 2.41 8.93 -16.64
CA THR A 71 2.53 10.34 -16.26
C THR A 71 2.37 11.27 -17.47
N ARG A 72 2.06 12.53 -17.21
CA ARG A 72 2.09 13.58 -18.24
C ARG A 72 3.51 13.83 -18.70
N ARG A 73 3.64 14.30 -19.94
CA ARG A 73 4.92 14.75 -20.44
C ARG A 73 5.46 15.90 -19.59
N LYS A 74 6.61 15.66 -18.95
CA LYS A 74 7.29 16.64 -18.09
C LYS A 74 7.92 17.73 -18.92
N ARG A 75 7.51 18.96 -18.68
CA ARG A 75 8.01 20.17 -19.37
C ARG A 75 8.90 21.05 -18.50
N SER A 76 9.15 20.61 -17.26
CA SER A 76 10.07 21.22 -16.29
C SER A 76 11.22 20.27 -16.01
N GLU A 77 12.28 20.77 -15.41
CA GLU A 77 13.37 19.93 -14.91
C GLU A 77 12.87 18.93 -13.86
N GLY A 78 13.58 17.80 -13.74
CA GLY A 78 13.27 16.74 -12.80
C GLY A 78 12.82 15.44 -13.50
N HIS A 79 12.24 14.56 -12.73
CA HIS A 79 11.75 13.26 -13.17
C HIS A 79 10.47 12.89 -12.42
N ASP A 80 9.78 11.84 -12.87
CA ASP A 80 8.61 11.31 -12.19
C ASP A 80 8.99 10.10 -11.35
N TRP A 81 8.22 9.86 -10.29
CA TRP A 81 8.49 8.80 -9.33
C TRP A 81 7.21 8.23 -8.74
N CYS A 82 7.31 6.98 -8.26
CA CYS A 82 6.27 6.30 -7.51
C CYS A 82 6.87 5.60 -6.30
N ILE A 83 6.26 5.76 -5.12
CA ILE A 83 6.64 5.10 -3.88
C ILE A 83 5.71 3.91 -3.62
N ILE A 84 6.31 2.75 -3.37
CA ILE A 84 5.64 1.48 -3.12
C ILE A 84 6.05 0.99 -1.73
N ARG A 85 5.06 0.52 -0.94
CA ARG A 85 5.28 -0.26 0.28
C ARG A 85 5.06 -1.73 -0.03
N PHE A 86 5.97 -2.60 0.39
CA PHE A 86 5.81 -4.04 0.30
C PHE A 86 4.78 -4.54 1.32
N GLY A 87 4.11 -5.63 1.01
CA GLY A 87 3.21 -6.32 1.95
C GLY A 87 3.96 -6.90 3.14
N ASN A 88 5.16 -7.45 2.91
CA ASN A 88 6.11 -7.87 3.94
C ASN A 88 7.50 -7.33 3.57
N PRO A 89 8.38 -7.08 4.54
CA PRO A 89 9.78 -6.74 4.27
C PRO A 89 10.45 -7.83 3.43
N GLY A 90 11.44 -7.47 2.64
CA GLY A 90 12.17 -8.46 1.87
C GLY A 90 13.55 -8.03 1.41
N ILE A 91 14.35 -9.04 1.03
CA ILE A 91 15.68 -8.86 0.43
C ILE A 91 15.50 -8.95 -1.09
N ILE A 92 15.68 -7.82 -1.78
CA ILE A 92 15.48 -7.70 -3.23
C ILE A 92 16.63 -8.37 -3.96
N LYS A 93 16.34 -9.19 -4.98
CA LYS A 93 17.34 -9.90 -5.81
C LYS A 93 17.23 -9.54 -7.29
N GLU A 94 16.04 -9.24 -7.79
CA GLU A 94 15.81 -8.91 -9.20
C GLU A 94 14.66 -7.93 -9.34
N LEU A 95 14.75 -7.03 -10.30
CA LEU A 95 13.70 -6.10 -10.70
C LEU A 95 13.31 -6.36 -12.14
N ASP A 96 12.01 -6.30 -12.46
CA ASP A 96 11.49 -6.20 -13.81
C ASP A 96 10.68 -4.91 -13.94
N ILE A 97 11.20 -3.96 -14.72
CA ILE A 97 10.50 -2.72 -15.07
C ILE A 97 9.89 -2.95 -16.45
N ASP A 98 8.67 -3.46 -16.49
CA ASP A 98 8.00 -3.86 -17.72
C ASP A 98 7.33 -2.67 -18.41
N THR A 99 7.75 -2.38 -19.63
CA THR A 99 7.20 -1.31 -20.50
C THR A 99 6.23 -1.85 -21.54
N ASN A 100 5.63 -3.03 -21.31
CA ASN A 100 4.71 -3.70 -22.23
C ASN A 100 3.64 -2.74 -22.76
N HIS A 101 3.47 -2.67 -24.09
CA HIS A 101 2.59 -1.78 -24.85
C HIS A 101 2.94 -0.28 -24.80
N PHE A 102 3.94 0.15 -24.05
CA PHE A 102 4.46 1.52 -24.08
C PHE A 102 5.56 1.63 -25.14
N VAL A 103 5.16 1.83 -26.41
CA VAL A 103 6.09 1.83 -27.54
C VAL A 103 6.78 3.19 -27.73
N GLY A 104 6.01 4.29 -27.65
CA GLY A 104 6.54 5.65 -27.89
C GLY A 104 6.54 6.55 -26.66
N ASN A 105 5.92 6.11 -25.59
CA ASN A 105 5.68 6.85 -24.34
C ASN A 105 6.27 6.15 -23.11
N TYR A 106 7.20 5.21 -23.31
CA TYR A 106 7.97 4.62 -22.23
C TYR A 106 9.06 5.60 -21.73
N PRO A 107 9.48 5.54 -20.46
CA PRO A 107 10.60 6.34 -19.97
C PRO A 107 11.92 5.80 -20.53
N SER A 108 12.81 6.71 -20.98
CA SER A 108 14.11 6.29 -21.55
C SER A 108 15.03 5.65 -20.51
N TYR A 109 14.89 6.02 -19.23
CA TYR A 109 15.70 5.51 -18.12
C TYR A 109 14.84 5.36 -16.87
N ALA A 110 15.26 4.45 -16.00
CA ALA A 110 14.74 4.36 -14.63
C ALA A 110 15.88 4.19 -13.63
N SER A 111 15.64 4.56 -12.38
CA SER A 111 16.43 4.18 -11.22
C SER A 111 15.51 3.73 -10.09
N VAL A 112 16.07 3.00 -9.14
CA VAL A 112 15.28 2.52 -8.00
C VAL A 112 16.05 2.78 -6.71
N ASP A 113 15.35 3.44 -5.79
CA ASP A 113 15.80 3.60 -4.41
C ASP A 113 14.95 2.69 -3.51
N ALA A 114 15.54 2.20 -2.42
CA ALA A 114 14.83 1.44 -1.40
C ALA A 114 15.21 1.91 -0.01
N CYS A 115 14.31 1.75 0.95
CA CYS A 115 14.56 2.06 2.35
C CYS A 115 13.86 1.07 3.29
N GLN A 116 14.31 1.04 4.53
CA GLN A 116 13.67 0.33 5.62
C GLN A 116 13.06 1.34 6.58
N LEU A 117 11.75 1.46 6.55
CA LEU A 117 10.97 2.33 7.43
C LEU A 117 10.05 1.48 8.29
N PRO A 118 9.54 2.01 9.42
CA PRO A 118 8.40 1.40 10.10
C PRO A 118 7.29 1.12 9.09
N TYR A 119 6.65 -0.04 9.19
CA TYR A 119 5.68 -0.51 8.18
C TYR A 119 4.58 0.53 7.90
N TYR A 120 4.14 1.20 8.96
CA TYR A 120 3.17 2.29 8.88
C TYR A 120 3.87 3.65 9.08
N SER A 121 4.64 4.08 8.09
CA SER A 121 5.20 5.44 8.08
C SER A 121 4.19 6.44 7.55
N SER A 122 4.10 7.61 8.19
CA SER A 122 3.20 8.67 7.74
C SER A 122 3.57 9.15 6.32
N PHE A 123 2.57 9.65 5.60
CA PHE A 123 2.75 10.20 4.25
C PHE A 123 3.83 11.31 4.19
N GLU A 124 3.86 12.18 5.19
CA GLU A 124 4.86 13.25 5.30
C GLU A 124 6.26 12.67 5.48
N GLY A 125 6.38 11.61 6.26
CA GLY A 125 7.63 10.88 6.43
C GLY A 125 8.18 10.27 5.14
N LEU A 126 7.35 9.84 4.20
CA LEU A 126 7.79 9.20 2.95
C LEU A 126 8.35 10.19 1.92
N THR A 127 7.90 11.44 1.95
CA THR A 127 8.34 12.50 1.03
C THR A 127 9.52 13.31 1.55
N ASP A 128 9.83 13.20 2.85
CA ASP A 128 10.98 13.88 3.45
C ASP A 128 12.29 13.30 2.88
N LEU A 129 13.14 14.19 2.40
CA LEU A 129 14.46 13.84 1.85
C LEU A 129 15.45 13.32 2.92
N GLU A 130 15.06 13.38 4.20
CA GLU A 130 15.87 12.96 5.34
C GLU A 130 15.85 11.44 5.60
N HIS A 131 15.02 10.67 4.87
CA HIS A 131 15.07 9.22 4.98
C HIS A 131 16.27 8.65 4.22
N ASP A 132 16.89 7.64 4.80
CA ASP A 132 18.02 6.88 4.25
C ASP A 132 17.60 6.05 3.02
N TRP A 133 17.14 6.73 1.96
CA TRP A 133 16.94 6.09 0.66
C TRP A 133 18.28 5.65 0.09
N ILE A 134 18.40 4.37 -0.21
CA ILE A 134 19.58 3.76 -0.81
C ILE A 134 19.28 3.49 -2.27
N GLU A 135 20.08 4.04 -3.19
CA GLU A 135 20.00 3.68 -4.62
C GLU A 135 20.42 2.21 -4.77
N ILE A 136 19.47 1.34 -5.16
CA ILE A 136 19.71 -0.08 -5.39
C ILE A 136 19.83 -0.42 -6.88
N LEU A 137 19.26 0.42 -7.75
CA LEU A 137 19.45 0.41 -9.20
C LEU A 137 19.82 1.83 -9.64
N PRO A 138 21.05 2.08 -10.10
CA PRO A 138 21.42 3.37 -10.67
C PRO A 138 20.65 3.63 -11.95
N LYS A 139 20.62 4.89 -12.40
CA LYS A 139 19.93 5.30 -13.62
C LYS A 139 20.34 4.42 -14.81
N SER A 140 19.45 3.54 -15.23
CA SER A 140 19.63 2.51 -16.25
C SER A 140 18.68 2.74 -17.42
N GLU A 141 19.14 2.44 -18.63
CA GLU A 141 18.37 2.56 -19.86
C GLU A 141 17.26 1.50 -19.91
N LEU A 142 16.08 1.89 -20.39
CA LEU A 142 14.96 1.00 -20.63
C LEU A 142 14.73 0.82 -22.14
N SER A 143 14.22 -0.34 -22.51
CA SER A 143 13.72 -0.64 -23.85
C SER A 143 12.20 -0.50 -23.90
N SER A 144 11.66 -0.07 -25.02
CA SER A 144 10.21 0.00 -25.22
C SER A 144 9.59 -1.38 -25.35
N ASP A 145 8.33 -1.52 -24.95
CA ASP A 145 7.52 -2.74 -25.13
C ASP A 145 8.26 -4.02 -24.68
N SER A 146 8.95 -3.95 -23.53
CA SER A 146 9.92 -4.97 -23.10
C SER A 146 9.92 -5.18 -21.61
N GLN A 147 10.26 -6.38 -21.18
CA GLN A 147 10.71 -6.64 -19.81
C GLN A 147 12.16 -6.15 -19.67
N ASN A 148 12.41 -5.27 -18.71
CA ASN A 148 13.74 -4.75 -18.41
C ASN A 148 14.18 -5.34 -17.07
N LEU A 149 14.99 -6.39 -17.14
CA LEU A 149 15.43 -7.19 -15.99
C LEU A 149 16.76 -6.67 -15.44
N PHE A 150 16.82 -6.47 -14.12
CA PHE A 150 18.01 -5.99 -13.42
C PHE A 150 18.28 -6.85 -12.19
N THR A 151 19.52 -7.36 -12.08
CA THR A 151 19.97 -8.07 -10.88
C THR A 151 20.36 -7.07 -9.80
N ILE A 152 19.96 -7.33 -8.57
CA ILE A 152 20.22 -6.48 -7.40
C ILE A 152 21.11 -7.24 -6.40
N GLU A 153 22.26 -6.65 -6.07
CA GLU A 153 23.25 -7.24 -5.18
C GLU A 153 23.24 -6.58 -3.79
N PHE A 154 22.09 -6.65 -3.12
CA PHE A 154 21.95 -6.20 -1.72
C PHE A 154 21.45 -7.35 -0.86
N ASP A 155 22.05 -7.47 0.35
CA ASP A 155 21.64 -8.45 1.37
C ASP A 155 20.97 -7.78 2.57
N ARG A 156 20.34 -6.62 2.33
CA ARG A 156 19.59 -5.85 3.32
C ARG A 156 18.09 -5.97 3.04
N GLN A 157 17.30 -6.01 4.11
CA GLN A 157 15.85 -5.93 4.05
C GLN A 157 15.38 -4.52 3.71
N PHE A 158 14.32 -4.43 2.93
CA PHE A 158 13.62 -3.19 2.61
C PHE A 158 12.12 -3.36 2.82
N THR A 159 11.46 -2.28 3.20
CA THR A 159 10.01 -2.20 3.35
C THR A 159 9.36 -1.32 2.28
N HIS A 160 10.11 -0.37 1.74
CA HIS A 160 9.63 0.59 0.75
C HIS A 160 10.62 0.70 -0.41
N LEU A 161 10.05 1.00 -1.58
CA LEU A 161 10.77 1.21 -2.82
C LEU A 161 10.28 2.48 -3.50
N ARG A 162 11.18 3.24 -4.14
CA ARG A 162 10.85 4.36 -5.01
C ARG A 162 11.34 4.08 -6.42
N LEU A 163 10.40 3.89 -7.35
CA LEU A 163 10.70 3.84 -8.77
C LEU A 163 10.78 5.26 -9.30
N ASN A 164 11.92 5.64 -9.87
CA ASN A 164 12.12 6.90 -10.57
C ASN A 164 12.16 6.63 -12.07
N ILE A 165 11.46 7.44 -12.88
CA ILE A 165 11.43 7.34 -14.34
C ILE A 165 11.85 8.68 -14.97
N TYR A 166 12.65 8.62 -16.05
CA TYR A 166 13.29 9.81 -16.60
C TYR A 166 12.98 10.04 -18.07
N PRO A 167 12.46 11.26 -18.45
CA PRO A 167 11.94 12.29 -17.54
C PRO A 167 10.53 11.97 -17.04
N ASP A 168 9.75 11.26 -17.85
CA ASP A 168 8.33 10.90 -17.71
C ASP A 168 8.04 9.67 -18.56
N GLY A 169 6.82 9.16 -18.52
CA GLY A 169 6.36 8.10 -19.42
C GLY A 169 5.45 7.10 -18.73
N GLY A 170 5.33 5.93 -19.38
CA GLY A 170 4.50 4.84 -18.90
C GLY A 170 5.29 3.56 -18.60
N VAL A 171 4.92 2.89 -17.51
CA VAL A 171 5.42 1.59 -17.09
C VAL A 171 4.23 0.68 -16.85
N ALA A 172 4.18 -0.47 -17.54
CA ALA A 172 3.07 -1.40 -17.42
C ALA A 172 3.03 -2.06 -16.05
N ARG A 173 4.18 -2.60 -15.63
CA ARG A 173 4.31 -3.30 -14.33
C ARG A 173 5.68 -3.06 -13.72
N LEU A 174 5.72 -3.10 -12.41
CA LEU A 174 6.95 -3.25 -11.64
C LEU A 174 6.88 -4.57 -10.88
N LYS A 175 7.82 -5.48 -11.13
CA LYS A 175 7.99 -6.71 -10.37
C LYS A 175 9.29 -6.63 -9.58
N VAL A 176 9.23 -7.04 -8.32
CA VAL A 176 10.35 -7.00 -7.37
C VAL A 176 10.54 -8.39 -6.81
N PHE A 177 11.43 -9.15 -7.41
CA PHE A 177 11.67 -10.52 -6.97
C PHE A 177 12.70 -10.57 -5.85
N GLY A 178 12.35 -11.25 -4.77
CA GLY A 178 13.20 -11.34 -3.60
C GLY A 178 12.81 -12.44 -2.63
N HIS A 179 13.50 -12.46 -1.51
CA HIS A 179 13.18 -13.30 -0.37
C HIS A 179 12.34 -12.49 0.60
N GLU A 180 11.11 -12.92 0.80
CA GLU A 180 10.22 -12.36 1.79
C GLU A 180 10.74 -12.72 3.19
N GLU A 181 10.76 -11.72 4.05
CA GLU A 181 11.09 -11.89 5.46
C GLU A 181 9.84 -11.54 6.26
N HIS A 182 9.38 -12.48 7.05
CA HIS A 182 8.25 -12.20 7.93
C HIS A 182 8.69 -11.22 9.02
N LEU A 183 7.85 -10.23 9.30
CA LEU A 183 8.03 -9.39 10.48
C LEU A 183 8.10 -10.30 11.70
N ASP A 184 9.17 -10.17 12.50
CA ASP A 184 9.32 -10.95 13.73
C ASP A 184 8.03 -10.81 14.56
N SER A 185 7.41 -11.94 14.88
CA SER A 185 6.12 -12.04 15.57
C SER A 185 6.12 -11.49 17.01
N GLU A 186 7.24 -10.98 17.50
CA GLU A 186 7.33 -10.36 18.84
C GLU A 186 6.77 -8.92 18.92
N LYS A 187 6.37 -8.33 17.78
CA LYS A 187 5.55 -7.11 17.74
C LYS A 187 4.33 -7.38 16.86
N ASP A 188 3.49 -8.28 17.33
CA ASP A 188 2.24 -8.63 16.65
C ASP A 188 1.26 -7.45 16.69
N TRP A 189 1.42 -6.54 15.71
CA TRP A 189 0.35 -5.62 15.36
C TRP A 189 -0.77 -6.43 14.74
N PHE A 190 -1.94 -6.36 15.31
CA PHE A 190 -3.13 -6.91 14.68
C PHE A 190 -4.15 -5.80 14.46
N ASP A 191 -4.85 -5.86 13.37
CA ASP A 191 -5.95 -4.94 13.10
C ASP A 191 -7.16 -5.34 13.94
N ALA A 192 -7.34 -4.66 15.08
CA ALA A 192 -8.43 -4.93 16.01
C ALA A 192 -9.81 -4.57 15.42
N ALA A 193 -9.86 -3.74 14.37
CA ALA A 193 -11.08 -3.36 13.69
C ALA A 193 -11.48 -4.35 12.60
N ALA A 194 -10.55 -5.14 12.06
CA ALA A 194 -10.83 -6.08 10.98
C ALA A 194 -11.88 -7.14 11.36
N ALA A 195 -12.79 -7.42 10.43
CA ALA A 195 -13.84 -8.43 10.63
C ALA A 195 -13.27 -9.82 10.90
N GLU A 196 -12.16 -10.18 10.27
CA GLU A 196 -11.45 -11.46 10.47
C GLU A 196 -10.90 -11.61 11.89
N ASN A 197 -10.63 -10.50 12.59
CA ASN A 197 -10.19 -10.45 13.97
C ASN A 197 -11.34 -10.23 14.96
N GLY A 198 -12.58 -10.30 14.49
CA GLY A 198 -13.79 -10.15 15.30
C GLY A 198 -14.34 -8.73 15.39
N GLY A 199 -13.79 -7.80 14.62
CA GLY A 199 -14.33 -6.44 14.49
C GLY A 199 -15.74 -6.43 13.89
N GLN A 200 -16.58 -5.48 14.30
CA GLN A 200 -17.96 -5.34 13.84
C GLN A 200 -18.35 -3.87 13.70
N ALA A 201 -18.92 -3.49 12.56
CA ALA A 201 -19.58 -2.20 12.44
C ALA A 201 -20.97 -2.31 13.06
N LEU A 202 -21.23 -1.55 14.13
CA LEU A 202 -22.46 -1.65 14.92
C LEU A 202 -23.56 -0.69 14.44
N ALA A 203 -23.20 0.54 14.11
CA ALA A 203 -24.14 1.60 13.71
C ALA A 203 -23.40 2.69 12.92
N CYS A 204 -24.15 3.38 12.08
CA CYS A 204 -23.66 4.58 11.37
C CYS A 204 -24.79 5.59 11.17
N SER A 205 -24.41 6.82 10.86
CA SER A 205 -25.36 7.90 10.55
C SER A 205 -26.06 7.70 9.20
N ASP A 206 -25.36 7.21 8.22
CA ASP A 206 -25.82 6.97 6.84
C ASP A 206 -24.89 5.98 6.13
N MET A 207 -25.41 5.15 5.24
CA MET A 207 -24.65 4.21 4.40
C MET A 207 -25.34 4.07 3.02
N HIS A 208 -25.74 5.17 2.44
CA HIS A 208 -26.59 5.19 1.25
C HIS A 208 -25.93 4.61 0.00
N PHE A 209 -24.66 4.89 -0.20
CA PHE A 209 -23.90 4.44 -1.38
C PHE A 209 -22.98 3.25 -1.10
N GLY A 210 -22.40 3.16 0.11
CA GLY A 210 -21.52 2.09 0.53
C GLY A 210 -21.83 1.62 1.94
N ASP A 211 -21.89 0.29 2.13
CA ASP A 211 -22.22 -0.35 3.40
C ASP A 211 -21.13 -0.08 4.45
N MET A 212 -21.55 0.18 5.70
CA MET A 212 -20.63 0.41 6.82
C MET A 212 -19.69 -0.80 7.10
N GLN A 213 -20.10 -2.02 6.76
CA GLN A 213 -19.27 -3.21 6.95
C GLN A 213 -18.05 -3.22 6.04
N ASN A 214 -18.04 -2.44 4.97
CA ASN A 214 -16.91 -2.36 4.06
C ASN A 214 -15.65 -1.81 4.74
N ILE A 215 -15.81 -0.91 5.74
CA ILE A 215 -14.66 -0.25 6.39
C ILE A 215 -13.79 -1.19 7.23
N ILE A 216 -14.32 -2.37 7.59
CA ILE A 216 -13.62 -3.38 8.40
C ILE A 216 -13.20 -4.63 7.60
N LYS A 217 -13.37 -4.60 6.28
CA LYS A 217 -12.85 -5.67 5.42
C LYS A 217 -11.33 -5.63 5.38
N SER A 218 -10.73 -6.80 5.42
CA SER A 218 -9.29 -6.95 5.19
C SER A 218 -8.94 -6.74 3.71
N GLY A 219 -7.68 -6.37 3.48
CA GLY A 219 -7.15 -6.17 2.13
C GLY A 219 -7.34 -4.77 1.59
N THR A 220 -7.09 -4.62 0.29
CA THR A 220 -7.19 -3.35 -0.43
C THR A 220 -8.52 -3.24 -1.14
N ALA A 221 -9.19 -2.09 -1.03
CA ALA A 221 -10.41 -1.83 -1.79
C ALA A 221 -10.15 -1.91 -3.31
N ILE A 222 -11.03 -2.56 -4.04
CA ILE A 222 -10.94 -2.69 -5.50
C ILE A 222 -11.41 -1.39 -6.18
N ASP A 223 -12.47 -0.80 -5.65
CA ASP A 223 -13.04 0.47 -6.11
C ASP A 223 -13.85 1.14 -4.99
N MET A 224 -14.56 2.23 -5.28
CA MET A 224 -15.37 2.95 -4.29
C MET A 224 -16.49 2.09 -3.68
N SER A 225 -16.97 1.06 -4.36
CA SER A 225 -18.07 0.21 -3.84
C SER A 225 -17.63 -0.67 -2.68
N ASP A 226 -16.32 -0.83 -2.49
CA ASP A 226 -15.72 -1.51 -1.33
C ASP A 226 -15.55 -0.60 -0.09
N GLY A 227 -15.91 0.67 -0.19
CA GLY A 227 -15.84 1.62 0.92
C GLY A 227 -17.18 1.87 1.61
N TRP A 228 -17.13 2.52 2.77
CA TRP A 228 -18.30 3.12 3.39
C TRP A 228 -18.53 4.50 2.79
N GLU A 229 -19.72 4.72 2.21
CA GLU A 229 -20.05 5.97 1.54
C GLU A 229 -21.45 6.47 1.92
N THR A 230 -21.50 7.71 2.40
CA THR A 230 -22.70 8.39 2.85
C THR A 230 -23.27 9.32 1.76
N LYS A 231 -24.51 9.74 1.91
CA LYS A 231 -25.06 10.87 1.15
C LYS A 231 -24.29 12.15 1.44
N ARG A 232 -24.17 12.99 0.43
CA ARG A 232 -23.58 14.32 0.62
C ARG A 232 -24.42 15.14 1.60
N ARG A 233 -23.84 15.45 2.77
CA ARG A 233 -24.45 16.31 3.77
C ARG A 233 -24.35 17.78 3.34
N ARG A 234 -25.49 18.45 3.24
CA ARG A 234 -25.58 19.89 2.89
C ARG A 234 -25.90 20.80 4.07
N GLY A 235 -26.14 20.24 5.25
CA GLY A 235 -26.43 20.93 6.51
C GLY A 235 -25.26 20.82 7.51
N SER A 236 -25.51 21.38 8.70
CA SER A 236 -24.58 21.21 9.83
C SER A 236 -24.52 19.77 10.32
N GLY A 237 -23.48 19.44 11.05
CA GLY A 237 -23.20 18.10 11.58
C GLY A 237 -22.16 17.34 10.77
N HIS A 238 -21.99 16.08 11.11
CA HIS A 238 -21.02 15.17 10.48
C HIS A 238 -21.66 13.79 10.33
N ASP A 239 -21.04 12.95 9.53
CA ASP A 239 -21.37 11.54 9.48
C ASP A 239 -20.47 10.78 10.44
N TRP A 240 -20.98 9.69 11.01
CA TRP A 240 -20.31 8.90 12.01
C TRP A 240 -20.58 7.42 11.82
N LEU A 241 -19.67 6.60 12.32
CA LEU A 241 -19.75 5.16 12.32
C LEU A 241 -19.16 4.63 13.64
N ILE A 242 -19.79 3.63 14.23
CA ILE A 242 -19.36 2.98 15.47
C ILE A 242 -18.87 1.58 15.15
N LEU A 243 -17.61 1.31 15.52
CA LEU A 243 -16.98 0.00 15.42
C LEU A 243 -16.84 -0.61 16.81
N LYS A 244 -17.16 -1.89 16.93
CA LYS A 244 -16.73 -2.74 18.03
C LYS A 244 -15.46 -3.45 17.62
N LEU A 245 -14.40 -3.30 18.40
CA LEU A 245 -13.15 -4.00 18.17
C LEU A 245 -13.30 -5.48 18.55
N GLY A 246 -12.55 -6.37 17.89
CA GLY A 246 -12.60 -7.81 18.15
C GLY A 246 -12.18 -8.20 19.57
N SER A 247 -11.31 -7.38 20.16
CA SER A 247 -10.92 -7.52 21.58
C SER A 247 -10.61 -6.14 22.18
N PRO A 248 -10.71 -5.97 23.51
CA PRO A 248 -10.20 -4.78 24.17
C PRO A 248 -8.71 -4.63 23.95
N CYS A 249 -8.30 -3.46 23.45
CA CYS A 249 -6.89 -3.18 23.16
C CYS A 249 -6.58 -1.69 23.40
N LYS A 250 -5.29 -1.36 23.45
CA LYS A 250 -4.78 0.00 23.34
C LYS A 250 -4.50 0.26 21.86
N ALA A 251 -5.15 1.24 21.26
CA ALA A 251 -4.80 1.69 19.93
C ALA A 251 -3.43 2.40 20.00
N GLU A 252 -2.48 1.96 19.19
CA GLU A 252 -1.18 2.61 19.02
C GLU A 252 -1.06 3.26 17.64
N LEU A 253 -1.87 2.78 16.69
CA LEU A 253 -1.90 3.27 15.34
C LEU A 253 -3.33 3.21 14.81
N ILE A 254 -3.73 4.23 14.06
CA ILE A 254 -4.99 4.27 13.33
C ILE A 254 -4.70 4.55 11.86
N LEU A 255 -5.24 3.71 10.99
CA LEU A 255 -5.21 3.90 9.55
C LEU A 255 -6.59 4.28 9.06
N VAL A 256 -6.70 5.41 8.36
CA VAL A 256 -7.92 5.84 7.66
C VAL A 256 -7.63 5.93 6.18
N ASP A 257 -8.25 5.05 5.39
CA ASP A 257 -7.99 4.94 3.97
C ASP A 257 -9.12 5.58 3.15
N THR A 258 -8.77 6.52 2.28
CA THR A 258 -9.67 7.15 1.30
C THR A 258 -9.42 6.66 -0.12
N LEU A 259 -8.81 5.48 -0.28
CA LEU A 259 -8.51 4.89 -1.58
C LEU A 259 -9.77 4.87 -2.48
N HIS A 260 -9.62 5.22 -3.75
CA HIS A 260 -10.66 5.39 -4.76
C HIS A 260 -11.64 6.58 -4.55
N PHE A 261 -11.71 7.19 -3.37
CA PHE A 261 -12.51 8.39 -3.13
C PHE A 261 -11.78 9.64 -3.60
N LYS A 262 -11.87 9.96 -4.91
CA LYS A 262 -11.12 11.06 -5.54
C LYS A 262 -11.80 12.42 -5.42
N GLY A 263 -13.12 12.48 -5.46
CA GLY A 263 -13.90 13.73 -5.38
C GLY A 263 -14.93 13.78 -4.24
N ASN A 264 -15.15 12.67 -3.58
CA ASN A 264 -16.20 12.47 -2.55
C ASN A 264 -15.62 11.99 -1.20
N PHE A 265 -14.31 12.16 -0.98
CA PHE A 265 -13.68 11.84 0.30
C PHE A 265 -14.10 12.84 1.39
N PRO A 266 -14.11 12.45 2.68
CA PRO A 266 -14.42 13.36 3.78
C PRO A 266 -13.29 14.38 3.97
N ASP A 267 -13.67 15.64 4.27
CA ASP A 267 -12.74 16.74 4.52
C ASP A 267 -11.78 16.45 5.69
N SER A 268 -12.28 15.78 6.70
CA SER A 268 -11.55 15.49 7.94
C SER A 268 -12.21 14.36 8.70
N CYS A 269 -11.46 13.70 9.58
CA CYS A 269 -11.97 12.74 10.56
C CYS A 269 -11.49 13.07 11.97
N SER A 270 -12.22 12.57 12.97
CA SER A 270 -11.80 12.43 14.37
C SER A 270 -12.24 11.07 14.87
N ILE A 271 -11.60 10.54 15.91
CA ILE A 271 -11.93 9.24 16.48
C ILE A 271 -12.04 9.36 17.99
N GLU A 272 -13.13 8.82 18.50
CA GLU A 272 -13.39 8.67 19.92
C GLU A 272 -13.47 7.18 20.26
N GLY A 273 -13.10 6.81 21.47
CA GLY A 273 -13.18 5.45 21.98
C GLY A 273 -13.89 5.38 23.33
N CYS A 274 -14.49 4.22 23.62
CA CYS A 274 -15.05 3.91 24.92
C CYS A 274 -14.76 2.46 25.30
N PHE A 275 -14.90 2.13 26.56
CA PHE A 275 -14.75 0.74 27.05
C PHE A 275 -16.12 0.17 27.42
N GLU A 276 -16.80 -0.38 26.42
CA GLU A 276 -18.13 -0.99 26.57
C GLU A 276 -18.15 -2.41 25.95
N PRO A 277 -17.48 -3.41 26.56
CA PRO A 277 -17.25 -4.73 25.94
C PRO A 277 -18.53 -5.51 25.65
N ASN A 278 -19.62 -5.23 26.34
CA ASN A 278 -20.92 -5.87 26.16
C ASN A 278 -21.90 -5.06 25.30
N ALA A 279 -21.47 -3.94 24.73
CA ALA A 279 -22.34 -3.11 23.91
C ALA A 279 -22.77 -3.82 22.62
N ASN A 280 -23.99 -3.54 22.21
CA ASN A 280 -24.56 -3.88 20.91
C ASN A 280 -25.02 -2.61 20.19
N SER A 281 -25.60 -2.75 18.99
CA SER A 281 -26.04 -1.62 18.16
C SER A 281 -27.07 -0.69 18.81
N GLU A 282 -27.82 -1.18 19.80
CA GLU A 282 -28.81 -0.37 20.51
C GLU A 282 -28.19 0.31 21.74
N SER A 283 -27.48 -0.45 22.58
CA SER A 283 -26.93 0.07 23.84
C SER A 283 -25.80 1.08 23.65
N ILE A 284 -25.03 0.98 22.57
CA ILE A 284 -23.92 1.91 22.29
C ILE A 284 -24.40 3.32 21.88
N LEU A 285 -25.66 3.46 21.50
CA LEU A 285 -26.27 4.73 21.12
C LEU A 285 -26.91 5.49 22.31
N LEU A 286 -26.81 4.94 23.51
CA LEU A 286 -27.37 5.59 24.69
C LEU A 286 -26.48 6.76 25.18
N ASP A 287 -27.09 7.81 25.70
CA ASP A 287 -26.41 9.03 26.15
C ASP A 287 -25.42 8.82 27.32
N ASN A 288 -25.44 7.68 27.99
CA ASN A 288 -24.57 7.36 29.13
C ASN A 288 -23.21 6.76 28.76
N VAL A 289 -22.92 6.55 27.48
CA VAL A 289 -21.61 6.04 27.04
C VAL A 289 -20.57 7.15 27.15
N ALA A 290 -19.49 6.88 27.89
CA ALA A 290 -18.39 7.82 28.09
C ALA A 290 -17.37 7.73 26.95
N TRP A 291 -17.54 8.51 25.92
CA TRP A 291 -16.60 8.64 24.81
C TRP A 291 -15.42 9.52 25.19
N MET A 292 -14.21 9.10 24.82
CA MET A 292 -12.95 9.83 24.97
C MET A 292 -12.32 10.07 23.60
N GLU A 293 -11.84 11.28 23.36
CA GLU A 293 -11.11 11.58 22.11
C GLU A 293 -9.78 10.80 22.10
N ILE A 294 -9.57 10.01 21.03
CA ILE A 294 -8.34 9.28 20.74
C ILE A 294 -7.55 9.99 19.66
N LEU A 295 -8.21 10.40 18.57
CA LEU A 295 -7.64 11.16 17.49
C LEU A 295 -8.43 12.46 17.33
N PRO A 296 -7.82 13.63 17.58
CA PRO A 296 -8.48 14.91 17.33
C PRO A 296 -8.77 15.09 15.84
N LYS A 297 -9.51 16.13 15.49
CA LYS A 297 -9.88 16.38 14.09
C LYS A 297 -8.68 16.62 13.20
N ASN A 298 -8.45 15.71 12.25
CA ASN A 298 -7.39 15.75 11.24
C ASN A 298 -7.96 15.89 9.83
N LYS A 299 -7.27 16.64 8.98
CA LYS A 299 -7.58 16.76 7.55
C LYS A 299 -7.25 15.46 6.82
N LEU A 300 -8.13 15.11 5.87
CA LEU A 300 -7.89 14.00 4.95
C LEU A 300 -7.61 14.51 3.54
N LYS A 301 -6.96 13.67 2.75
CA LYS A 301 -6.67 13.87 1.33
C LYS A 301 -7.46 12.85 0.51
N SER A 302 -7.64 13.11 -0.77
CA SER A 302 -8.30 12.16 -1.67
C SER A 302 -7.39 10.98 -1.97
N HIS A 303 -7.96 9.79 -2.10
CA HIS A 303 -7.26 8.61 -2.65
C HIS A 303 -5.93 8.32 -1.94
N THR A 304 -5.93 8.35 -0.59
CA THR A 304 -4.72 8.34 0.24
C THR A 304 -4.94 7.52 1.52
N GLU A 305 -3.94 6.73 1.91
CA GLU A 305 -3.85 6.17 3.27
C GLU A 305 -3.38 7.25 4.24
N HIS A 306 -4.09 7.41 5.35
CA HIS A 306 -3.74 8.32 6.45
C HIS A 306 -3.39 7.49 7.67
N ILE A 307 -2.18 7.66 8.18
CA ILE A 307 -1.65 6.92 9.31
C ILE A 307 -1.43 7.88 10.47
N PHE A 308 -2.04 7.56 11.60
CA PHE A 308 -1.98 8.35 12.83
C PHE A 308 -1.39 7.51 13.95
N ASN A 309 -0.24 7.92 14.48
CA ASN A 309 0.33 7.34 15.69
C ASN A 309 -0.43 7.91 16.91
N ILE A 310 -0.84 7.04 17.82
CA ILE A 310 -1.59 7.38 19.03
C ILE A 310 -0.63 7.26 20.22
N GLU A 311 -0.46 8.34 20.97
CA GLU A 311 0.42 8.42 22.14
C GLU A 311 -0.22 7.85 23.43
#